data_d5a65d5d1cb9d88017154182e986e3db
#
_entry.id   d5a65d5d1cb9d88017154182e986e3db
#
_cell.length_a   1.000
_cell.length_b   1.000
_cell.length_c   1.000
_cell.angle_alpha   90.00
_cell.angle_beta   90.00
_cell.angle_gamma   90.00
#
_symmetry.space_group_name_H-M   'P 1'
#
loop_
_entity.id
_entity.type
_entity.pdbx_description
1 polymer ?
#
loop_
_entity_poly.entity_id
_entity_poly.type
_entity_poly.pdbx_seq_one_letter_code
_entity_poly.pdbx_strand_id
1 'polypeptide(L)'
;MSKIKLITIDIDGTLLSSGQQVPKENIQAIRQAVNQGIKIVIASGRPLSGILPWLKIIGVPKADDQFVIAFNGGVIQTTSGKLIAKNAIDYNGYKTLQNFADKQNAYFQVESLDGSHTISRFIPKEAQMENYLINSALQIHDQMPEKVEFIKPMINGSQQELDRLISIVPKKIEKNFNVVRGAWYNLEFMSKKASKGSALAILIDHLGISSDATMAIGDQGNDLSMFKVSNLAVAMGNAANEIKSKADFVTKTNNQAGVGFAISKFAIN
;
A
#
# COMPACT_ATOMS: atom_id res chain seq x y z
N MET A 1 2.40 27.49 -10.35
CA MET A 1 2.45 26.29 -9.48
C MET A 1 3.90 26.04 -9.09
N SER A 2 4.17 25.66 -7.85
CA SER A 2 5.53 25.24 -7.44
C SER A 2 5.91 24.00 -8.27
N LYS A 3 7.19 23.90 -8.66
CA LYS A 3 7.67 22.75 -9.43
C LYS A 3 7.51 21.47 -8.61
N ILE A 4 6.86 20.43 -9.17
CA ILE A 4 6.71 19.13 -8.51
C ILE A 4 8.09 18.53 -8.21
N LYS A 5 8.30 18.10 -6.97
CA LYS A 5 9.54 17.47 -6.48
C LYS A 5 9.34 16.02 -6.06
N LEU A 6 8.11 15.62 -5.73
CA LEU A 6 7.77 14.27 -5.32
C LEU A 6 6.43 13.87 -5.93
N ILE A 7 6.38 12.65 -6.47
CA ILE A 7 5.18 12.04 -7.01
C ILE A 7 4.94 10.71 -6.27
N THR A 8 3.78 10.60 -5.62
CA THR A 8 3.34 9.36 -4.98
C THR A 8 2.39 8.63 -5.91
N ILE A 9 2.63 7.35 -6.18
CA ILE A 9 1.88 6.56 -7.17
C ILE A 9 1.42 5.25 -6.51
N ASP A 10 0.12 4.95 -6.57
CA ASP A 10 -0.40 3.64 -6.25
C ASP A 10 -0.06 2.60 -7.33
N ILE A 11 -0.13 1.30 -6.99
CA ILE A 11 0.20 0.20 -7.91
C ILE A 11 -1.03 -0.33 -8.63
N ASP A 12 -1.95 -0.95 -7.86
CA ASP A 12 -3.01 -1.80 -8.38
C ASP A 12 -4.20 -0.95 -8.87
N GLY A 13 -4.49 -0.98 -10.18
CA GLY A 13 -5.49 -0.09 -10.79
C GLY A 13 -4.96 1.30 -11.14
N THR A 14 -3.70 1.63 -10.78
CA THR A 14 -3.06 2.91 -11.05
C THR A 14 -1.83 2.74 -11.95
N LEU A 15 -0.70 2.28 -11.41
CA LEU A 15 0.53 2.06 -12.18
C LEU A 15 0.38 0.90 -13.16
N LEU A 16 -0.29 -0.18 -12.70
CA LEU A 16 -0.51 -1.40 -13.46
C LEU A 16 -1.81 -1.35 -14.27
N SER A 17 -1.71 -1.80 -15.51
CA SER A 17 -2.87 -2.12 -16.35
C SER A 17 -3.66 -3.31 -15.79
N SER A 18 -4.88 -3.54 -16.29
CA SER A 18 -5.67 -4.74 -15.96
C SER A 18 -4.96 -6.05 -16.34
N GLY A 19 -4.01 -6.01 -17.28
CA GLY A 19 -3.13 -7.12 -17.63
C GLY A 19 -1.90 -7.28 -16.74
N GLN A 20 -1.86 -6.61 -15.59
CA GLN A 20 -0.74 -6.67 -14.63
C GLN A 20 0.61 -6.31 -15.27
N GLN A 21 0.63 -5.30 -16.13
CA GLN A 21 1.82 -4.76 -16.77
C GLN A 21 1.89 -3.26 -16.59
N VAL A 22 3.10 -2.70 -16.53
CA VAL A 22 3.29 -1.25 -16.56
C VAL A 22 3.29 -0.78 -18.02
N PRO A 23 2.34 0.09 -18.44
CA PRO A 23 2.35 0.66 -19.79
C PRO A 23 3.68 1.35 -20.11
N LYS A 24 4.14 1.23 -21.37
CA LYS A 24 5.45 1.78 -21.80
C LYS A 24 5.54 3.29 -21.59
N GLU A 25 4.46 4.00 -21.84
CA GLU A 25 4.37 5.45 -21.65
C GLU A 25 4.50 5.86 -20.17
N ASN A 26 3.97 5.04 -19.24
CA ASN A 26 4.20 5.25 -17.81
C ASN A 26 5.68 5.12 -17.47
N ILE A 27 6.36 4.07 -17.99
CA ILE A 27 7.79 3.84 -17.75
C ILE A 27 8.61 5.03 -18.28
N GLN A 28 8.31 5.52 -19.49
CA GLN A 28 9.02 6.64 -20.11
C GLN A 28 8.88 7.93 -19.30
N ALA A 29 7.64 8.30 -18.93
CA ALA A 29 7.37 9.51 -18.16
C ALA A 29 7.98 9.45 -16.75
N ILE A 30 7.92 8.30 -16.06
CA ILE A 30 8.53 8.11 -14.75
C ILE A 30 10.05 8.27 -14.84
N ARG A 31 10.70 7.61 -15.80
CA ARG A 31 12.16 7.73 -15.99
C ARG A 31 12.58 9.16 -16.32
N GLN A 32 11.80 9.87 -17.12
CA GLN A 32 12.06 11.28 -17.41
C GLN A 32 11.93 12.15 -16.15
N ALA A 33 10.92 11.91 -15.31
CA ALA A 33 10.74 12.60 -14.02
C ALA A 33 11.94 12.33 -13.08
N VAL A 34 12.37 11.07 -12.96
CA VAL A 34 13.56 10.68 -12.18
C VAL A 34 14.81 11.40 -12.68
N ASN A 35 15.03 11.46 -14.01
CA ASN A 35 16.17 12.16 -14.60
C ASN A 35 16.15 13.69 -14.35
N GLN A 36 14.98 14.27 -14.11
CA GLN A 36 14.82 15.67 -13.71
C GLN A 36 14.93 15.88 -12.19
N GLY A 37 15.27 14.85 -11.42
CA GLY A 37 15.45 14.91 -9.97
C GLY A 37 14.13 14.82 -9.18
N ILE A 38 13.01 14.44 -9.81
CA ILE A 38 11.74 14.24 -9.12
C ILE A 38 11.77 12.90 -8.40
N LYS A 39 11.44 12.88 -7.11
CA LYS A 39 11.33 11.67 -6.33
C LYS A 39 10.05 10.93 -6.68
N ILE A 40 10.17 9.66 -7.06
CA ILE A 40 9.04 8.76 -7.32
C ILE A 40 8.87 7.84 -6.11
N VAL A 41 7.71 7.88 -5.48
CA VAL A 41 7.37 7.09 -4.30
C VAL A 41 6.18 6.18 -4.63
N ILE A 42 6.40 4.89 -4.59
CA ILE A 42 5.29 3.93 -4.68
C ILE A 42 4.61 3.84 -3.32
N ALA A 43 3.27 3.98 -3.28
CA ALA A 43 2.44 3.84 -2.08
C ALA A 43 1.41 2.72 -2.28
N SER A 44 1.65 1.57 -1.66
CA SER A 44 0.86 0.36 -1.89
C SER A 44 0.51 -0.38 -0.60
N GLY A 45 -0.51 -1.24 -0.65
CA GLY A 45 -0.80 -2.25 0.38
C GLY A 45 0.23 -3.38 0.46
N ARG A 46 1.10 -3.49 -0.55
CA ARG A 46 2.12 -4.53 -0.66
C ARG A 46 3.32 -4.23 0.26
N PRO A 47 4.03 -5.28 0.75
CA PRO A 47 5.35 -5.14 1.35
C PRO A 47 6.40 -4.71 0.32
N LEU A 48 7.60 -4.34 0.78
CA LEU A 48 8.72 -3.97 -0.10
C LEU A 48 9.02 -5.07 -1.14
N SER A 49 9.00 -6.34 -0.73
CA SER A 49 9.22 -7.50 -1.63
C SER A 49 8.26 -7.51 -2.83
N GLY A 50 6.99 -7.15 -2.59
CA GLY A 50 5.96 -7.03 -3.63
C GLY A 50 6.04 -5.75 -4.46
N ILE A 51 6.79 -4.74 -4.01
CA ILE A 51 6.99 -3.45 -4.70
C ILE A 51 8.27 -3.46 -5.57
N LEU A 52 9.34 -4.07 -5.09
CA LEU A 52 10.67 -4.05 -5.74
C LEU A 52 10.67 -4.45 -7.23
N PRO A 53 9.93 -5.48 -7.68
CA PRO A 53 9.89 -5.83 -9.10
C PRO A 53 9.42 -4.67 -9.99
N TRP A 54 8.45 -3.91 -9.51
CA TRP A 54 7.87 -2.77 -10.23
C TRP A 54 8.81 -1.58 -10.27
N LEU A 55 9.50 -1.28 -9.15
CA LEU A 55 10.53 -0.24 -9.10
C LEU A 55 11.63 -0.48 -10.13
N LYS A 56 12.08 -1.73 -10.27
CA LYS A 56 13.06 -2.12 -11.28
C LYS A 56 12.57 -1.84 -12.70
N ILE A 57 11.30 -2.16 -13.00
CA ILE A 57 10.68 -1.94 -14.32
C ILE A 57 10.62 -0.45 -14.65
N ILE A 58 10.18 0.38 -13.70
CA ILE A 58 10.04 1.83 -13.92
C ILE A 58 11.37 2.59 -13.82
N GLY A 59 12.45 1.93 -13.44
CA GLY A 59 13.79 2.53 -13.39
C GLY A 59 14.11 3.29 -12.11
N VAL A 60 13.39 3.02 -11.01
CA VAL A 60 13.74 3.54 -9.68
C VAL A 60 14.75 2.59 -9.04
N PRO A 61 15.97 3.05 -8.69
CA PRO A 61 17.02 2.17 -8.20
C PRO A 61 16.76 1.71 -6.75
N LYS A 62 17.41 0.61 -6.38
CA LYS A 62 17.50 0.18 -4.99
C LYS A 62 18.59 1.00 -4.30
N ALA A 63 18.20 1.96 -3.46
CA ALA A 63 19.11 2.94 -2.84
C ALA A 63 18.55 3.49 -1.52
N ASP A 64 19.39 4.11 -0.71
CA ASP A 64 19.01 4.71 0.57
C ASP A 64 18.34 6.08 0.43
N ASP A 65 18.39 6.68 -0.74
CA ASP A 65 17.76 7.98 -1.07
C ASP A 65 16.47 7.83 -1.91
N GLN A 66 16.01 6.60 -2.15
CA GLN A 66 14.75 6.28 -2.81
C GLN A 66 13.81 5.61 -1.79
N PHE A 67 12.51 5.90 -1.87
CA PHE A 67 11.58 5.58 -0.80
C PHE A 67 10.33 4.87 -1.32
N VAL A 68 9.70 4.09 -0.43
CA VAL A 68 8.39 3.48 -0.62
C VAL A 68 7.52 3.65 0.61
N ILE A 69 6.23 3.71 0.38
CA ILE A 69 5.17 3.61 1.39
C ILE A 69 4.54 2.24 1.19
N ALA A 70 4.83 1.32 2.10
CA ALA A 70 4.36 -0.07 2.08
C ALA A 70 3.22 -0.29 3.08
N PHE A 71 2.51 -1.43 2.95
CA PHE A 71 1.43 -1.83 3.86
C PHE A 71 0.39 -0.73 4.08
N ASN A 72 -0.07 -0.06 3.00
CA ASN A 72 -1.03 1.04 3.09
C ASN A 72 -0.62 2.18 4.06
N GLY A 73 0.68 2.44 4.20
CA GLY A 73 1.22 3.43 5.13
C GLY A 73 1.60 2.86 6.50
N GLY A 74 1.54 1.56 6.68
CA GLY A 74 2.07 0.86 7.87
C GLY A 74 3.58 0.99 8.00
N VAL A 75 4.29 1.13 6.87
CA VAL A 75 5.76 1.23 6.83
C VAL A 75 6.20 2.27 5.80
N ILE A 76 7.18 3.07 6.19
CA ILE A 76 7.97 3.93 5.29
C ILE A 76 9.41 3.44 5.35
N GLN A 77 9.97 3.12 4.20
CA GLN A 77 11.35 2.63 4.12
C GLN A 77 12.01 3.04 2.82
N THR A 78 13.33 2.97 2.78
CA THR A 78 14.07 3.13 1.53
C THR A 78 13.87 1.92 0.63
N THR A 79 14.16 2.07 -0.64
CA THR A 79 14.12 0.93 -1.59
C THR A 79 15.22 -0.09 -1.33
N SER A 80 16.27 0.26 -0.55
CA SER A 80 17.29 -0.67 -0.03
C SER A 80 16.81 -1.48 1.18
N GLY A 81 15.70 -1.06 1.84
CA GLY A 81 15.10 -1.73 3.00
C GLY A 81 15.36 -1.05 4.35
N LYS A 82 16.03 0.13 4.38
CA LYS A 82 16.24 0.88 5.63
C LYS A 82 14.91 1.49 6.09
N LEU A 83 14.53 1.16 7.33
CA LEU A 83 13.29 1.66 7.94
C LEU A 83 13.41 3.15 8.27
N ILE A 84 12.40 3.92 7.88
CA ILE A 84 12.24 5.34 8.23
C ILE A 84 11.19 5.48 9.36
N ALA A 85 10.02 4.88 9.17
CA ALA A 85 8.95 4.88 10.17
C ALA A 85 8.05 3.65 10.01
N LYS A 86 7.40 3.25 11.10
CA LYS A 86 6.40 2.17 11.10
C LYS A 86 5.24 2.47 12.04
N ASN A 87 4.07 1.94 11.71
CA ASN A 87 2.86 1.97 12.50
C ASN A 87 2.38 0.52 12.76
N ALA A 88 3.16 -0.24 13.53
CA ALA A 88 2.82 -1.61 13.92
C ALA A 88 1.70 -1.63 14.97
N ILE A 89 1.01 -2.75 15.06
CA ILE A 89 0.10 -3.12 16.15
C ILE A 89 0.95 -3.75 17.26
N ASP A 90 0.62 -3.50 18.50
CA ASP A 90 1.31 -4.15 19.64
C ASP A 90 0.87 -5.60 19.83
N TYR A 91 1.60 -6.34 20.66
CA TYR A 91 1.30 -7.76 20.93
C TYR A 91 -0.09 -7.98 21.54
N ASN A 92 -0.61 -7.05 22.34
CA ASN A 92 -1.97 -7.15 22.89
C ASN A 92 -3.04 -6.95 21.81
N GLY A 93 -2.77 -6.04 20.88
CA GLY A 93 -3.60 -5.86 19.66
C GLY A 93 -3.61 -7.12 18.80
N TYR A 94 -2.43 -7.70 18.53
CA TYR A 94 -2.30 -8.99 17.87
C TYR A 94 -3.15 -10.07 18.55
N LYS A 95 -2.98 -10.28 19.87
CA LYS A 95 -3.77 -11.27 20.62
C LYS A 95 -5.29 -11.03 20.52
N THR A 96 -5.70 -9.78 20.51
CA THR A 96 -7.13 -9.44 20.35
C THR A 96 -7.66 -9.89 18.99
N LEU A 97 -6.87 -9.68 17.92
CA LEU A 97 -7.22 -10.07 16.56
C LEU A 97 -7.14 -11.58 16.35
N GLN A 98 -6.09 -12.24 16.87
CA GLN A 98 -5.96 -13.71 16.85
C GLN A 98 -7.15 -14.35 17.55
N ASN A 99 -7.52 -13.90 18.75
CA ASN A 99 -8.68 -14.42 19.49
C ASN A 99 -10.02 -14.21 18.73
N PHE A 100 -10.14 -13.14 17.95
CA PHE A 100 -11.32 -12.97 17.08
C PHE A 100 -11.31 -14.00 15.97
N ALA A 101 -10.18 -14.21 15.29
CA ALA A 101 -10.06 -15.23 14.24
C ALA A 101 -10.31 -16.64 14.77
N ASP A 102 -9.74 -17.00 15.91
CA ASP A 102 -9.90 -18.32 16.56
C ASP A 102 -11.36 -18.63 16.89
N LYS A 103 -12.10 -17.64 17.45
CA LYS A 103 -13.54 -17.78 17.74
C LYS A 103 -14.40 -17.99 16.50
N GLN A 104 -13.90 -17.61 15.35
CA GLN A 104 -14.58 -17.77 14.07
C GLN A 104 -14.06 -18.97 13.26
N ASN A 105 -13.12 -19.75 13.79
CA ASN A 105 -12.38 -20.81 13.11
C ASN A 105 -11.76 -20.33 11.79
N ALA A 106 -11.32 -19.06 11.75
CA ALA A 106 -10.74 -18.43 10.57
C ALA A 106 -9.21 -18.52 10.58
N TYR A 107 -8.62 -18.74 9.40
CA TYR A 107 -7.17 -18.68 9.25
C TYR A 107 -6.67 -17.24 9.47
N PHE A 108 -5.59 -17.10 10.23
CA PHE A 108 -5.01 -15.81 10.57
C PHE A 108 -3.50 -15.81 10.35
N GLN A 109 -2.99 -14.77 9.71
CA GLN A 109 -1.56 -14.50 9.57
C GLN A 109 -1.25 -13.02 9.80
N VAL A 110 0.03 -12.73 9.96
CA VAL A 110 0.55 -11.36 10.08
C VAL A 110 1.59 -11.14 9.01
N GLU A 111 1.42 -10.12 8.19
CA GLU A 111 2.52 -9.62 7.37
C GLU A 111 3.41 -8.69 8.19
N SER A 112 4.72 -8.92 8.08
CA SER A 112 5.79 -8.22 8.79
C SER A 112 6.87 -7.75 7.82
N LEU A 113 7.92 -7.13 8.35
CA LEU A 113 9.06 -6.67 7.54
C LEU A 113 9.90 -7.82 6.97
N ASP A 114 9.92 -8.95 7.66
CA ASP A 114 10.74 -10.13 7.35
C ASP A 114 9.93 -11.31 6.77
N GLY A 115 8.66 -11.09 6.46
CA GLY A 115 7.78 -12.09 5.88
C GLY A 115 6.41 -12.14 6.52
N SER A 116 5.68 -13.21 6.24
CA SER A 116 4.39 -13.50 6.84
C SER A 116 4.55 -14.52 7.96
N HIS A 117 3.79 -14.39 9.04
CA HIS A 117 3.87 -15.23 10.22
C HIS A 117 2.50 -15.76 10.59
N THR A 118 2.40 -17.04 10.96
CA THR A 118 1.18 -17.66 11.44
C THR A 118 1.49 -18.70 12.52
N ILE A 119 0.52 -19.01 13.37
CA ILE A 119 0.55 -20.17 14.28
C ILE A 119 -0.28 -21.33 13.74
N SER A 120 -1.00 -21.15 12.62
CA SER A 120 -1.78 -22.21 12.00
C SER A 120 -0.88 -23.18 11.21
N ARG A 121 -1.11 -24.46 11.37
CA ARG A 121 -0.46 -25.50 10.55
C ARG A 121 -1.24 -25.83 9.27
N PHE A 122 -2.47 -25.41 9.19
CA PHE A 122 -3.28 -25.49 7.97
C PHE A 122 -3.24 -24.15 7.26
N ILE A 123 -2.76 -24.13 6.04
CA ILE A 123 -2.61 -22.91 5.22
C ILE A 123 -3.59 -22.97 4.06
N PRO A 124 -4.66 -22.19 4.05
CA PRO A 124 -5.64 -22.17 2.97
C PRO A 124 -5.03 -21.62 1.68
N LYS A 125 -5.61 -21.99 0.54
CA LYS A 125 -5.14 -21.56 -0.79
C LYS A 125 -5.10 -20.03 -0.95
N GLU A 126 -6.02 -19.34 -0.31
CA GLU A 126 -6.10 -17.87 -0.30
C GLU A 126 -4.87 -17.24 0.36
N ALA A 127 -4.38 -17.80 1.47
CA ALA A 127 -3.16 -17.36 2.13
C ALA A 127 -1.91 -17.73 1.31
N GLN A 128 -1.89 -18.92 0.69
CA GLN A 128 -0.80 -19.29 -0.21
C GLN A 128 -0.69 -18.34 -1.40
N MET A 129 -1.84 -17.99 -1.99
CA MET A 129 -1.92 -17.04 -3.10
C MET A 129 -1.45 -15.64 -2.67
N GLU A 130 -1.90 -15.12 -1.51
CA GLU A 130 -1.43 -13.84 -0.97
C GLU A 130 0.10 -13.82 -0.88
N ASN A 131 0.69 -14.77 -0.16
CA ASN A 131 2.14 -14.83 0.06
C ASN A 131 2.92 -14.97 -1.26
N TYR A 132 2.41 -15.70 -2.24
CA TYR A 132 2.98 -15.79 -3.57
C TYR A 132 2.96 -14.43 -4.30
N LEU A 133 1.81 -13.75 -4.31
CA LEU A 133 1.63 -12.48 -5.03
C LEU A 133 2.50 -11.35 -4.46
N ILE A 134 2.72 -11.33 -3.16
CA ILE A 134 3.56 -10.32 -2.50
C ILE A 134 5.03 -10.75 -2.37
N ASN A 135 5.37 -11.94 -2.88
CA ASN A 135 6.71 -12.53 -2.76
C ASN A 135 7.22 -12.57 -1.32
N SER A 136 6.36 -13.07 -0.41
CA SER A 136 6.63 -13.15 1.04
C SER A 136 6.82 -14.61 1.48
N ALA A 137 7.87 -14.87 2.25
CA ALA A 137 8.05 -16.16 2.92
C ALA A 137 7.04 -16.29 4.06
N LEU A 138 6.43 -17.47 4.22
CA LEU A 138 5.54 -17.79 5.33
C LEU A 138 6.29 -18.56 6.42
N GLN A 139 6.32 -18.02 7.63
CA GLN A 139 6.93 -18.61 8.80
C GLN A 139 5.81 -19.16 9.73
N ILE A 140 5.92 -20.45 10.08
CA ILE A 140 4.95 -21.11 10.95
C ILE A 140 5.59 -21.26 12.33
N HIS A 141 4.88 -20.80 13.36
CA HIS A 141 5.34 -20.83 14.75
C HIS A 141 4.42 -21.68 15.61
N ASP A 142 4.94 -22.29 16.67
CA ASP A 142 4.12 -22.93 17.70
C ASP A 142 3.39 -21.88 18.55
N GLN A 143 4.07 -20.76 18.80
CA GLN A 143 3.51 -19.56 19.43
C GLN A 143 4.05 -18.34 18.70
N MET A 144 3.23 -17.32 18.50
CA MET A 144 3.65 -16.10 17.84
C MET A 144 4.72 -15.38 18.68
N PRO A 145 5.93 -15.17 18.15
CA PRO A 145 6.98 -14.47 18.88
C PRO A 145 6.61 -12.99 19.09
N GLU A 146 6.83 -12.46 20.29
CA GLU A 146 6.55 -11.05 20.62
C GLU A 146 7.39 -10.07 19.80
N LYS A 147 8.56 -10.50 19.32
CA LYS A 147 9.47 -9.70 18.49
C LYS A 147 8.99 -9.48 17.04
N VAL A 148 7.96 -10.22 16.60
CA VAL A 148 7.37 -10.03 15.26
C VAL A 148 6.77 -8.63 15.16
N GLU A 149 7.05 -7.95 14.08
CA GLU A 149 6.47 -6.65 13.78
C GLU A 149 5.07 -6.83 13.20
N PHE A 150 4.03 -6.65 14.01
CA PHE A 150 2.63 -6.83 13.58
C PHE A 150 2.16 -5.67 12.71
N ILE A 151 2.64 -5.62 11.47
CA ILE A 151 2.35 -4.50 10.54
C ILE A 151 0.94 -4.63 9.96
N LYS A 152 0.63 -5.78 9.36
CA LYS A 152 -0.65 -6.04 8.71
C LYS A 152 -1.17 -7.44 9.05
N PRO A 153 -1.74 -7.64 10.26
CA PRO A 153 -2.53 -8.82 10.56
C PRO A 153 -3.70 -8.97 9.60
N MET A 154 -4.02 -10.21 9.18
CA MET A 154 -5.13 -10.47 8.27
C MET A 154 -5.75 -11.85 8.45
N ILE A 155 -7.01 -11.95 8.04
CA ILE A 155 -7.71 -13.20 7.82
C ILE A 155 -7.74 -13.46 6.31
N ASN A 156 -7.28 -14.63 5.86
CA ASN A 156 -7.42 -15.09 4.49
C ASN A 156 -8.48 -16.19 4.40
N GLY A 157 -9.37 -16.07 3.44
CA GLY A 157 -10.46 -17.03 3.25
C GLY A 157 -11.27 -16.74 2.00
N SER A 158 -12.34 -17.51 1.81
CA SER A 158 -13.27 -17.32 0.71
C SER A 158 -14.02 -15.98 0.82
N GLN A 159 -14.47 -15.45 -0.31
CA GLN A 159 -15.26 -14.21 -0.34
C GLN A 159 -16.47 -14.29 0.61
N GLN A 160 -17.22 -15.38 0.56
CA GLN A 160 -18.39 -15.57 1.41
C GLN A 160 -18.05 -15.56 2.91
N GLU A 161 -16.97 -16.22 3.30
CA GLU A 161 -16.48 -16.23 4.68
C GLU A 161 -16.11 -14.83 5.13
N LEU A 162 -15.35 -14.09 4.33
CA LEU A 162 -14.91 -12.74 4.67
C LEU A 162 -16.07 -11.73 4.69
N ASP A 163 -17.09 -11.88 3.83
CA ASP A 163 -18.30 -11.06 3.86
C ASP A 163 -19.10 -11.28 5.15
N ARG A 164 -19.17 -12.53 5.63
CA ARG A 164 -19.73 -12.85 6.94
C ARG A 164 -18.88 -12.24 8.06
N LEU A 165 -17.56 -12.42 8.03
CA LEU A 165 -16.66 -11.97 9.08
C LEU A 165 -16.68 -10.45 9.24
N ILE A 166 -16.65 -9.68 8.15
CA ILE A 166 -16.67 -8.23 8.23
C ILE A 166 -17.95 -7.69 8.87
N SER A 167 -19.09 -8.38 8.66
CA SER A 167 -20.38 -7.97 9.23
C SER A 167 -20.48 -8.19 10.74
N ILE A 168 -19.62 -9.04 11.31
CA ILE A 168 -19.60 -9.38 12.73
C ILE A 168 -18.35 -8.93 13.48
N VAL A 169 -17.50 -8.11 12.83
CA VAL A 169 -16.34 -7.53 13.51
C VAL A 169 -16.81 -6.75 14.74
N PRO A 170 -16.27 -7.06 15.94
CA PRO A 170 -16.67 -6.33 17.14
C PRO A 170 -16.33 -4.84 17.06
N LYS A 171 -17.24 -3.97 17.50
CA LYS A 171 -17.02 -2.50 17.55
C LYS A 171 -15.71 -2.10 18.26
N LYS A 172 -15.28 -2.90 19.26
CA LYS A 172 -14.00 -2.68 19.93
C LYS A 172 -12.81 -2.85 18.97
N ILE A 173 -12.88 -3.80 18.03
CA ILE A 173 -11.85 -3.99 17.00
C ILE A 173 -11.89 -2.81 16.02
N GLU A 174 -13.05 -2.45 15.50
CA GLU A 174 -13.21 -1.31 14.58
C GLU A 174 -12.75 0.02 15.19
N LYS A 175 -12.96 0.20 16.51
CA LYS A 175 -12.48 1.39 17.23
C LYS A 175 -10.95 1.47 17.28
N ASN A 176 -10.27 0.33 17.44
CA ASN A 176 -8.83 0.28 17.68
C ASN A 176 -8.00 0.05 16.42
N PHE A 177 -8.59 -0.52 15.38
CA PHE A 177 -7.91 -0.89 14.14
C PHE A 177 -8.68 -0.39 12.91
N ASN A 178 -7.96 -0.10 11.85
CA ASN A 178 -8.54 0.04 10.53
C ASN A 178 -8.83 -1.38 10.01
N VAL A 179 -10.10 -1.65 9.70
CA VAL A 179 -10.56 -2.94 9.16
C VAL A 179 -10.91 -2.73 7.70
N VAL A 180 -10.23 -3.42 6.80
CA VAL A 180 -10.34 -3.19 5.35
C VAL A 180 -10.39 -4.51 4.59
N ARG A 181 -11.30 -4.61 3.60
CA ARG A 181 -11.21 -5.63 2.55
C ARG A 181 -10.13 -5.21 1.58
N GLY A 182 -8.94 -5.80 1.68
CA GLY A 182 -7.83 -5.51 0.77
C GLY A 182 -8.04 -6.12 -0.61
N ALA A 183 -8.50 -7.37 -0.64
CA ALA A 183 -8.89 -8.11 -1.84
C ALA A 183 -10.09 -9.02 -1.54
N TRP A 184 -10.58 -9.76 -2.54
CA TRP A 184 -11.70 -10.68 -2.34
C TRP A 184 -11.38 -11.83 -1.35
N TYR A 185 -10.11 -12.10 -1.11
CA TYR A 185 -9.58 -13.22 -0.31
C TYR A 185 -8.90 -12.80 1.00
N ASN A 186 -8.87 -11.52 1.37
CA ASN A 186 -8.30 -11.06 2.64
C ASN A 186 -9.14 -9.99 3.35
N LEU A 187 -9.11 -10.02 4.67
CA LEU A 187 -9.63 -9.00 5.59
C LEU A 187 -8.46 -8.53 6.44
N GLU A 188 -8.03 -7.29 6.23
CA GLU A 188 -6.84 -6.69 6.81
C GLU A 188 -7.16 -5.87 8.07
N PHE A 189 -6.25 -5.90 9.03
CA PHE A 189 -6.32 -5.09 10.24
C PHE A 189 -5.04 -4.28 10.36
N MET A 190 -5.16 -2.97 10.44
CA MET A 190 -4.01 -2.09 10.54
C MET A 190 -4.15 -1.10 11.70
N SER A 191 -3.02 -0.55 12.14
CA SER A 191 -3.01 0.55 13.09
C SER A 191 -3.88 1.72 12.59
N LYS A 192 -4.65 2.35 13.48
CA LYS A 192 -5.41 3.58 13.16
C LYS A 192 -4.53 4.72 12.65
N LYS A 193 -3.23 4.69 12.97
CA LYS A 193 -2.26 5.68 12.52
C LYS A 193 -1.76 5.41 11.10
N ALA A 194 -1.99 4.20 10.56
CA ALA A 194 -1.53 3.81 9.24
C ALA A 194 -2.51 4.29 8.16
N SER A 195 -2.02 5.10 7.24
CA SER A 195 -2.66 5.44 5.97
C SER A 195 -1.60 5.91 4.98
N LYS A 196 -1.85 5.79 3.67
CA LYS A 196 -0.94 6.32 2.65
C LYS A 196 -0.66 7.81 2.86
N GLY A 197 -1.65 8.58 3.29
CA GLY A 197 -1.52 10.01 3.56
C GLY A 197 -0.68 10.32 4.79
N SER A 198 -0.91 9.65 5.93
CA SER A 198 -0.08 9.86 7.13
C SER A 198 1.39 9.49 6.86
N ALA A 199 1.62 8.43 6.10
CA ALA A 199 2.97 8.03 5.69
C ALA A 199 3.60 9.05 4.73
N LEU A 200 2.83 9.56 3.76
CA LEU A 200 3.32 10.62 2.86
C LEU A 200 3.70 11.88 3.64
N ALA A 201 2.86 12.31 4.61
CA ALA A 201 3.17 13.47 5.45
C ALA A 201 4.50 13.32 6.21
N ILE A 202 4.73 12.14 6.82
CA ILE A 202 6.00 11.83 7.50
C ILE A 202 7.17 11.84 6.50
N LEU A 203 6.98 11.27 5.30
CA LEU A 203 8.05 11.20 4.31
C LEU A 203 8.44 12.57 3.76
N ILE A 204 7.48 13.44 3.44
CA ILE A 204 7.79 14.79 2.92
C ILE A 204 8.48 15.64 3.98
N ASP A 205 8.08 15.52 5.25
CA ASP A 205 8.76 16.16 6.39
C ASP A 205 10.21 15.66 6.52
N HIS A 206 10.41 14.34 6.48
CA HIS A 206 11.74 13.71 6.50
C HIS A 206 12.65 14.19 5.37
N LEU A 207 12.08 14.49 4.19
CA LEU A 207 12.81 14.94 3.01
C LEU A 207 12.95 16.47 2.93
N GLY A 208 12.32 17.24 3.81
CA GLY A 208 12.26 18.69 3.73
C GLY A 208 11.55 19.20 2.47
N ILE A 209 10.57 18.44 1.94
CA ILE A 209 9.79 18.78 0.75
C ILE A 209 8.47 19.40 1.21
N SER A 210 8.13 20.61 0.70
CA SER A 210 6.82 21.20 0.94
C SER A 210 5.71 20.36 0.27
N SER A 211 4.56 20.23 0.94
CA SER A 211 3.36 19.62 0.34
C SER A 211 2.98 20.27 -1.00
N ASP A 212 3.22 21.59 -1.15
CA ASP A 212 2.98 22.34 -2.40
C ASP A 212 3.78 21.82 -3.61
N ALA A 213 4.83 21.06 -3.37
CA ALA A 213 5.67 20.46 -4.40
C ALA A 213 5.39 18.95 -4.60
N THR A 214 4.21 18.47 -4.22
CA THR A 214 3.85 17.05 -4.30
C THR A 214 2.66 16.80 -5.21
N MET A 215 2.67 15.64 -5.87
CA MET A 215 1.56 15.09 -6.63
C MET A 215 1.25 13.67 -6.16
N ALA A 216 -0.01 13.32 -6.01
CA ALA A 216 -0.46 11.97 -5.70
C ALA A 216 -1.35 11.42 -6.81
N ILE A 217 -1.12 10.17 -7.23
CA ILE A 217 -1.89 9.49 -8.28
C ILE A 217 -2.44 8.18 -7.72
N GLY A 218 -3.76 7.98 -7.82
CA GLY A 218 -4.43 6.80 -7.28
C GLY A 218 -5.83 6.58 -7.85
N ASP A 219 -6.48 5.48 -7.47
CA ASP A 219 -7.80 5.11 -8.01
C ASP A 219 -8.81 4.63 -6.96
N GLN A 220 -8.37 4.38 -5.71
CA GLN A 220 -9.23 3.79 -4.68
C GLN A 220 -9.35 4.63 -3.41
N GLY A 221 -10.22 4.19 -2.48
CA GLY A 221 -10.52 4.90 -1.24
C GLY A 221 -9.32 5.08 -0.31
N ASN A 222 -8.35 4.15 -0.30
CA ASN A 222 -7.11 4.28 0.47
C ASN A 222 -6.19 5.39 -0.05
N ASP A 223 -6.35 5.81 -1.31
CA ASP A 223 -5.58 6.91 -1.93
C ASP A 223 -6.08 8.29 -1.51
N LEU A 224 -7.34 8.42 -1.11
CA LEU A 224 -7.91 9.69 -0.67
C LEU A 224 -7.11 10.33 0.47
N SER A 225 -6.47 9.53 1.29
CA SER A 225 -5.62 10.05 2.37
C SER A 225 -4.37 10.75 1.84
N MET A 226 -3.73 10.26 0.77
CA MET A 226 -2.57 10.92 0.14
C MET A 226 -2.99 12.08 -0.76
N PHE A 227 -4.19 12.06 -1.35
CA PHE A 227 -4.76 13.21 -2.06
C PHE A 227 -4.86 14.44 -1.17
N LYS A 228 -5.31 14.26 0.09
CA LYS A 228 -5.45 15.35 1.07
C LYS A 228 -4.12 15.98 1.50
N VAL A 229 -3.02 15.26 1.39
CA VAL A 229 -1.67 15.71 1.79
C VAL A 229 -0.95 16.37 0.63
N SER A 230 -1.23 15.96 -0.59
CA SER A 230 -0.57 16.46 -1.80
C SER A 230 -1.21 17.76 -2.30
N ASN A 231 -0.41 18.61 -2.94
CA ASN A 231 -0.89 19.82 -3.61
C ASN A 231 -1.70 19.51 -4.87
N LEU A 232 -1.35 18.44 -5.58
CA LEU A 232 -2.05 18.00 -6.78
C LEU A 232 -2.50 16.54 -6.62
N ALA A 233 -3.80 16.35 -6.42
CA ALA A 233 -4.44 15.05 -6.38
C ALA A 233 -4.93 14.64 -7.77
N VAL A 234 -4.50 13.48 -8.26
CA VAL A 234 -4.84 12.95 -9.57
C VAL A 234 -5.55 11.61 -9.41
N ALA A 235 -6.82 11.56 -9.78
CA ALA A 235 -7.58 10.31 -9.86
C ALA A 235 -7.42 9.66 -11.23
N MET A 236 -7.28 8.34 -11.25
CA MET A 236 -7.27 7.57 -12.50
C MET A 236 -8.64 7.58 -13.17
N GLY A 237 -8.66 7.48 -14.51
CA GLY A 237 -9.90 7.43 -15.30
C GLY A 237 -10.79 6.21 -15.01
N ASN A 238 -10.21 5.12 -14.50
CA ASN A 238 -10.94 3.93 -14.04
C ASN A 238 -11.43 4.01 -12.59
N ALA A 239 -11.07 5.04 -11.81
CA ALA A 239 -11.55 5.21 -10.45
C ALA A 239 -13.08 5.42 -10.40
N ALA A 240 -13.70 5.07 -9.28
CA ALA A 240 -15.10 5.35 -9.03
C ALA A 240 -15.36 6.87 -8.98
N ASN A 241 -16.57 7.30 -9.30
CA ASN A 241 -16.94 8.74 -9.33
C ASN A 241 -16.72 9.42 -7.97
N GLU A 242 -16.91 8.71 -6.87
CA GLU A 242 -16.63 9.21 -5.52
C GLU A 242 -15.15 9.61 -5.35
N ILE A 243 -14.23 8.82 -5.90
CA ILE A 243 -12.79 9.11 -5.83
C ILE A 243 -12.43 10.28 -6.76
N LYS A 244 -12.95 10.24 -8.00
CA LYS A 244 -12.76 11.32 -8.99
C LYS A 244 -13.20 12.68 -8.47
N SER A 245 -14.31 12.73 -7.73
CA SER A 245 -14.85 13.98 -7.16
C SER A 245 -13.99 14.59 -6.05
N LYS A 246 -12.97 13.88 -5.54
CA LYS A 246 -12.04 14.32 -4.49
C LYS A 246 -10.65 14.66 -5.04
N ALA A 247 -10.45 14.54 -6.35
CA ALA A 247 -9.20 14.85 -7.02
C ALA A 247 -9.28 16.21 -7.75
N ASP A 248 -8.13 16.87 -7.89
CA ASP A 248 -8.00 18.12 -8.65
C ASP A 248 -8.02 17.86 -10.16
N PHE A 249 -7.61 16.66 -10.57
CA PHE A 249 -7.57 16.25 -11.97
C PHE A 249 -7.92 14.77 -12.15
N VAL A 250 -8.66 14.45 -13.19
CA VAL A 250 -8.92 13.07 -13.61
C VAL A 250 -8.08 12.79 -14.85
N THR A 251 -7.15 11.84 -14.73
CA THR A 251 -6.30 11.42 -15.84
C THR A 251 -6.95 10.30 -16.66
N LYS A 252 -6.22 9.74 -17.63
CA LYS A 252 -6.64 8.55 -18.40
C LYS A 252 -6.74 7.32 -17.50
N THR A 253 -7.31 6.23 -18.03
CA THR A 253 -7.37 4.96 -17.31
C THR A 253 -5.98 4.33 -17.17
N ASN A 254 -5.85 3.37 -16.26
CA ASN A 254 -4.63 2.58 -16.10
C ASN A 254 -4.25 1.79 -17.37
N ASN A 255 -5.24 1.39 -18.18
CA ASN A 255 -5.01 0.74 -19.47
C ASN A 255 -4.57 1.72 -20.58
N GLN A 256 -4.71 3.03 -20.36
CA GLN A 256 -4.39 4.11 -21.30
C GLN A 256 -3.20 4.96 -20.82
N ALA A 257 -2.34 4.39 -19.99
CA ALA A 257 -1.15 5.05 -19.44
C ALA A 257 -1.46 6.37 -18.69
N GLY A 258 -2.51 6.37 -17.86
CA GLY A 258 -2.96 7.57 -17.13
C GLY A 258 -1.91 8.17 -16.22
N VAL A 259 -1.02 7.37 -15.61
CA VAL A 259 0.11 7.85 -14.79
C VAL A 259 1.09 8.65 -15.65
N GLY A 260 1.51 8.10 -16.79
CA GLY A 260 2.42 8.77 -17.72
C GLY A 260 1.85 10.08 -18.26
N PHE A 261 0.55 10.07 -18.60
CA PHE A 261 -0.15 11.27 -19.05
C PHE A 261 -0.14 12.37 -17.97
N ALA A 262 -0.45 12.04 -16.71
CA ALA A 262 -0.45 13.00 -15.61
C ALA A 262 0.96 13.57 -15.35
N ILE A 263 1.98 12.71 -15.31
CA ILE A 263 3.38 13.12 -15.12
C ILE A 263 3.82 14.07 -16.24
N SER A 264 3.55 13.72 -17.50
CA SER A 264 3.90 14.55 -18.67
C SER A 264 3.19 15.91 -18.67
N LYS A 265 1.96 15.96 -18.16
CA LYS A 265 1.18 17.19 -18.12
C LYS A 265 1.63 18.16 -17.02
N PHE A 266 2.04 17.66 -15.85
CA PHE A 266 2.17 18.49 -14.65
C PHE A 266 3.58 18.53 -14.06
N ALA A 267 4.45 17.57 -14.37
CA ALA A 267 5.70 17.40 -13.66
C ALA A 267 6.95 17.52 -14.54
N ILE A 268 6.88 17.11 -15.80
CA ILE A 268 8.01 17.17 -16.73
C ILE A 268 7.77 18.20 -17.83
N ASN A 269 8.84 18.91 -18.22
CA ASN A 269 8.83 19.89 -19.31
C ASN A 269 9.15 19.23 -20.63
#